data_bd335d442b922fd6038e39744860db91
#
_entry.id   bd335d442b922fd6038e39744860db91
#
_cell.length_a   1.000
_cell.length_b   1.000
_cell.length_c   1.000
_cell.angle_alpha   90.00
_cell.angle_beta   90.00
_cell.angle_gamma   90.00
#
_symmetry.space_group_name_H-M   'P 1'
#
loop_
_entity.id
_entity.type
_entity.pdbx_description
1 polymer ?
#
loop_
_entity_poly.entity_id
_entity_poly.type
_entity_poly.pdbx_seq_one_letter_code
_entity_poly.pdbx_strand_id
1 'polypeptide(L)'
;MRNDEGLLEPFVQEVRRLYPFFPAVAARVKSTFEWQGYRFPKGHRVLLDLYGTNTDRRSWDAPVEFRPERFRGRAENPYDFIPQGGGNHYTNHRCPGEWIAISQMKAFCRYLVNDIDYDVPDQDLELDPGELPSLPQNRFIMRNVRRRQ
;
A
#
# COMPACT_ATOMS: atom_id res chain seq x y z
N MET A 1 13.69 -7.40 12.67
CA MET A 1 14.06 -6.32 11.73
C MET A 1 15.46 -5.78 11.95
N ARG A 2 15.93 -5.60 13.20
CA ARG A 2 17.26 -4.99 13.45
C ARG A 2 18.43 -5.68 12.73
N ASN A 3 18.33 -6.96 12.44
CA ASN A 3 19.40 -7.75 11.82
C ASN A 3 18.96 -8.49 10.54
N ASP A 4 17.77 -8.20 10.00
CA ASP A 4 17.24 -8.88 8.83
C ASP A 4 16.88 -7.87 7.73
N GLU A 5 17.89 -7.41 7.01
CA GLU A 5 17.71 -6.57 5.82
C GLU A 5 16.85 -7.28 4.76
N GLY A 6 16.84 -8.62 4.76
CA GLY A 6 16.00 -9.41 3.87
C GLY A 6 14.50 -9.34 4.17
N LEU A 7 14.11 -8.86 5.36
CA LEU A 7 12.70 -8.65 5.71
C LEU A 7 12.20 -7.24 5.39
N LEU A 8 13.07 -6.27 5.20
CA LEU A 8 12.67 -4.87 5.03
C LEU A 8 11.84 -4.64 3.77
N GLU A 9 12.25 -5.19 2.64
CA GLU A 9 11.47 -5.14 1.39
C GLU A 9 10.10 -5.81 1.54
N PRO A 10 10.02 -7.09 1.96
CA PRO A 10 8.76 -7.77 2.25
C PRO A 10 7.85 -6.98 3.18
N PHE A 11 8.39 -6.39 4.25
CA PHE A 11 7.63 -5.59 5.20
C PHE A 11 7.00 -4.36 4.53
N VAL A 12 7.79 -3.59 3.79
CA VAL A 12 7.30 -2.38 3.10
C VAL A 12 6.24 -2.75 2.06
N GLN A 13 6.41 -3.84 1.34
CA GLN A 13 5.42 -4.29 0.36
C GLN A 13 4.11 -4.72 1.05
N GLU A 14 4.17 -5.40 2.19
CA GLU A 14 2.98 -5.80 2.93
C GLU A 14 2.26 -4.60 3.55
N VAL A 15 2.99 -3.60 4.05
CA VAL A 15 2.38 -2.32 4.49
C VAL A 15 1.62 -1.67 3.33
N ARG A 16 2.23 -1.59 2.15
CA ARG A 16 1.60 -1.00 0.96
C ARG A 16 0.37 -1.78 0.49
N ARG A 17 0.39 -3.10 0.64
CA ARG A 17 -0.73 -3.96 0.27
C ARG A 17 -1.94 -3.76 1.19
N LEU A 18 -1.71 -3.81 2.50
CA LEU A 18 -2.78 -3.87 3.50
C LEU A 18 -3.25 -2.49 3.95
N TYR A 19 -2.36 -1.50 3.91
CA TYR A 19 -2.63 -0.11 4.31
C TYR A 19 -2.47 0.84 3.13
N PRO A 20 -3.39 0.82 2.16
CA PRO A 20 -3.28 1.65 0.98
C PRO A 20 -3.45 3.12 1.33
N PHE A 21 -2.58 3.96 0.79
CA PHE A 21 -2.69 5.40 0.94
C PHE A 21 -3.97 5.96 0.29
N PHE A 22 -4.36 5.37 -0.84
CA PHE A 22 -5.65 5.55 -1.49
C PHE A 22 -6.29 4.18 -1.68
N PRO A 23 -7.50 3.94 -1.14
CA PRO A 23 -8.17 2.64 -1.30
C PRO A 23 -8.67 2.41 -2.73
N ALA A 24 -8.90 3.47 -3.50
CA ALA A 24 -9.39 3.41 -4.85
C ALA A 24 -8.96 4.62 -5.69
N VAL A 25 -8.96 4.46 -7.02
CA VAL A 25 -8.70 5.54 -7.98
C VAL A 25 -9.86 5.69 -8.93
N ALA A 26 -10.39 6.92 -9.03
CA ALA A 26 -11.48 7.21 -9.92
C ALA A 26 -10.97 7.58 -11.33
N ALA A 27 -11.69 7.15 -12.34
CA ALA A 27 -11.45 7.50 -13.73
C ALA A 27 -12.76 7.79 -14.48
N ARG A 28 -12.65 8.33 -15.68
CA ARG A 28 -13.78 8.53 -16.59
C ARG A 28 -13.53 7.81 -17.91
N VAL A 29 -14.51 7.05 -18.36
CA VAL A 29 -14.45 6.33 -19.63
C VAL A 29 -14.25 7.31 -20.79
N LYS A 30 -13.10 7.20 -21.48
CA LYS A 30 -12.74 8.09 -22.59
C LYS A 30 -13.49 7.78 -23.88
N SER A 31 -13.69 6.50 -24.16
CA SER A 31 -14.47 6.00 -25.31
C SER A 31 -15.27 4.79 -24.87
N THR A 32 -16.48 4.62 -25.43
CA THR A 32 -17.30 3.46 -25.14
C THR A 32 -16.56 2.16 -25.49
N PHE A 33 -16.55 1.20 -24.57
CA PHE A 33 -16.00 -0.13 -24.78
C PHE A 33 -16.86 -1.18 -24.07
N GLU A 34 -16.62 -2.44 -24.40
CA GLU A 34 -17.25 -3.57 -23.75
C GLU A 34 -16.18 -4.48 -23.13
N TRP A 35 -16.45 -4.99 -21.94
CA TRP A 35 -15.58 -5.92 -21.25
C TRP A 35 -16.41 -6.93 -20.47
N GLN A 36 -16.17 -8.20 -20.69
CA GLN A 36 -16.90 -9.31 -20.06
C GLN A 36 -18.44 -9.17 -20.16
N GLY A 37 -18.96 -8.74 -21.33
CA GLY A 37 -20.38 -8.54 -21.56
C GLY A 37 -20.98 -7.28 -20.93
N TYR A 38 -20.18 -6.48 -20.23
CA TYR A 38 -20.62 -5.19 -19.71
C TYR A 38 -20.16 -4.04 -20.59
N ARG A 39 -21.10 -3.18 -20.98
CA ARG A 39 -20.82 -1.99 -21.77
C ARG A 39 -20.49 -0.80 -20.89
N PHE A 40 -19.32 -0.21 -21.09
CA PHE A 40 -18.85 1.01 -20.43
C PHE A 40 -19.05 2.23 -21.37
N PRO A 41 -20.12 3.02 -21.19
CA PRO A 41 -20.35 4.17 -22.05
C PRO A 41 -19.33 5.28 -21.81
N LYS A 42 -18.99 6.02 -22.86
CA LYS A 42 -18.18 7.24 -22.77
C LYS A 42 -18.74 8.21 -21.72
N GLY A 43 -17.86 8.75 -20.90
CA GLY A 43 -18.20 9.73 -19.87
C GLY A 43 -18.61 9.11 -18.53
N HIS A 44 -18.89 7.79 -18.44
CA HIS A 44 -19.17 7.15 -17.18
C HIS A 44 -17.97 7.22 -16.24
N ARG A 45 -18.25 7.37 -14.94
CA ARG A 45 -17.23 7.23 -13.90
C ARG A 45 -17.00 5.75 -13.61
N VAL A 46 -15.74 5.39 -13.45
CA VAL A 46 -15.31 4.06 -13.04
C VAL A 46 -14.37 4.21 -11.85
N LEU A 47 -14.37 3.22 -11.00
CA LEU A 47 -13.50 3.16 -9.83
C LEU A 47 -12.62 1.91 -9.94
N LEU A 48 -11.31 2.10 -9.88
CA LEU A 48 -10.36 1.00 -9.71
C LEU A 48 -10.19 0.79 -8.21
N ASP A 49 -10.71 -0.33 -7.72
CA ASP A 49 -10.60 -0.73 -6.32
C ASP A 49 -9.20 -1.32 -6.05
N LEU A 50 -8.32 -0.50 -5.48
CA LEU A 50 -6.96 -0.90 -5.15
C LEU A 50 -6.95 -1.81 -3.91
N TYR A 51 -7.69 -1.43 -2.87
CA TYR A 51 -7.75 -2.21 -1.64
C TYR A 51 -8.38 -3.58 -1.87
N GLY A 52 -9.53 -3.64 -2.55
CA GLY A 52 -10.20 -4.89 -2.87
C GLY A 52 -9.33 -5.81 -3.73
N THR A 53 -8.58 -5.27 -4.70
CA THR A 53 -7.63 -6.06 -5.50
C THR A 53 -6.47 -6.58 -4.64
N ASN A 54 -5.89 -5.73 -3.79
CA ASN A 54 -4.77 -6.10 -2.92
C ASN A 54 -5.17 -7.05 -1.78
N THR A 55 -6.47 -7.23 -1.54
CA THR A 55 -7.03 -8.15 -0.52
C THR A 55 -7.93 -9.23 -1.10
N ASP A 56 -7.89 -9.44 -2.42
CA ASP A 56 -8.71 -10.46 -3.08
C ASP A 56 -8.22 -11.87 -2.71
N ARG A 57 -9.09 -12.69 -2.13
CA ARG A 57 -8.81 -14.07 -1.72
C ARG A 57 -8.41 -14.99 -2.87
N ARG A 58 -8.73 -14.61 -4.11
CA ARG A 58 -8.33 -15.38 -5.32
C ARG A 58 -6.83 -15.23 -5.61
N SER A 59 -6.21 -14.13 -5.16
CA SER A 59 -4.79 -13.80 -5.38
C SER A 59 -3.95 -13.84 -4.09
N TRP A 60 -4.59 -13.70 -2.93
CA TRP A 60 -3.92 -13.54 -1.65
C TRP A 60 -4.46 -14.51 -0.61
N ASP A 61 -3.60 -15.40 -0.11
CA ASP A 61 -3.91 -16.24 1.06
C ASP A 61 -3.99 -15.38 2.32
N ALA A 62 -4.99 -15.63 3.19
CA ALA A 62 -5.26 -14.85 4.40
C ALA A 62 -5.09 -13.33 4.16
N PRO A 63 -5.91 -12.72 3.27
CA PRO A 63 -5.63 -11.41 2.68
C PRO A 63 -5.67 -10.25 3.68
N VAL A 64 -6.33 -10.39 4.82
CA VAL A 64 -6.43 -9.37 5.87
C VAL A 64 -5.39 -9.53 6.97
N GLU A 65 -4.59 -10.60 6.93
CA GLU A 65 -3.50 -10.80 7.86
C GLU A 65 -2.24 -10.08 7.38
N PHE A 66 -1.55 -9.42 8.30
CA PHE A 66 -0.26 -8.80 8.03
C PHE A 66 0.85 -9.85 8.03
N ARG A 67 1.31 -10.25 6.85
CA ARG A 67 2.26 -11.34 6.64
C ARG A 67 3.34 -10.92 5.62
N PRO A 68 4.38 -10.21 6.04
CA PRO A 68 5.47 -9.77 5.15
C PRO A 68 6.13 -10.90 4.35
N GLU A 69 6.21 -12.09 4.93
CA GLU A 69 6.87 -13.25 4.34
C GLU A 69 6.28 -13.65 2.98
N ARG A 70 5.01 -13.29 2.73
CA ARG A 70 4.34 -13.57 1.45
C ARG A 70 5.04 -12.92 0.24
N PHE A 71 5.85 -11.89 0.49
CA PHE A 71 6.63 -11.22 -0.55
C PHE A 71 8.02 -11.82 -0.76
N ARG A 72 8.44 -12.78 0.06
CA ARG A 72 9.71 -13.50 -0.16
C ARG A 72 9.58 -14.41 -1.37
N GLY A 73 10.33 -14.10 -2.44
CA GLY A 73 10.33 -14.89 -3.68
C GLY A 73 9.02 -14.83 -4.49
N ARG A 74 8.07 -13.94 -4.13
CA ARG A 74 6.88 -13.75 -4.94
C ARG A 74 7.24 -13.16 -6.29
N ALA A 75 6.81 -13.81 -7.37
CA ALA A 75 6.89 -13.25 -8.71
C ALA A 75 6.00 -11.99 -8.80
N GLU A 76 6.50 -10.94 -9.42
CA GLU A 76 5.69 -9.75 -9.67
C GLU A 76 4.54 -10.09 -10.64
N ASN A 77 3.33 -9.72 -10.25
CA ASN A 77 2.18 -9.64 -11.12
C ASN A 77 1.64 -8.20 -11.05
N PRO A 78 1.72 -7.44 -12.15
CA PRO A 78 1.37 -6.02 -12.15
C PRO A 78 -0.14 -5.76 -12.04
N TYR A 79 -0.97 -6.80 -11.91
CA TYR A 79 -2.42 -6.70 -11.89
C TYR A 79 -3.07 -7.27 -10.61
N ASP A 80 -2.33 -7.96 -9.75
CA ASP A 80 -2.84 -8.46 -8.47
C ASP A 80 -2.24 -7.74 -7.26
N PHE A 81 -1.11 -7.04 -7.46
CA PHE A 81 -0.51 -6.16 -6.47
C PHE A 81 -0.42 -4.74 -7.03
N ILE A 82 -1.43 -3.93 -6.71
CA ILE A 82 -1.65 -2.61 -7.31
C ILE A 82 -1.81 -1.48 -6.27
N PRO A 83 -0.95 -1.38 -5.24
CA PRO A 83 -1.13 -0.40 -4.16
C PRO A 83 -1.09 1.05 -4.63
N GLN A 84 -0.48 1.31 -5.77
CA GLN A 84 -0.33 2.63 -6.38
C GLN A 84 -0.71 2.61 -7.87
N GLY A 85 -1.66 1.74 -8.24
CA GLY A 85 -2.06 1.46 -9.61
C GLY A 85 -1.38 0.22 -10.18
N GLY A 86 -1.88 -0.28 -11.29
CA GLY A 86 -1.42 -1.52 -11.90
C GLY A 86 -0.84 -1.34 -13.31
N GLY A 87 -0.30 -2.43 -13.83
CA GLY A 87 0.27 -2.48 -15.16
C GLY A 87 1.72 -1.97 -15.25
N ASN A 88 2.13 -1.58 -16.43
CA ASN A 88 3.47 -1.11 -16.70
C ASN A 88 3.66 0.35 -16.28
N HIS A 89 4.77 0.68 -15.62
CA HIS A 89 5.08 2.02 -15.13
C HIS A 89 5.20 3.09 -16.24
N TYR A 90 5.58 2.70 -17.43
CA TYR A 90 5.84 3.63 -18.54
C TYR A 90 4.67 3.79 -19.50
N THR A 91 3.78 2.82 -19.55
CA THR A 91 2.70 2.78 -20.55
C THR A 91 1.29 2.77 -19.95
N ASN A 92 1.17 2.51 -18.64
CA ASN A 92 -0.09 2.51 -17.90
C ASN A 92 -0.12 3.60 -16.83
N HIS A 93 -1.26 3.76 -16.17
CA HIS A 93 -1.45 4.74 -15.09
C HIS A 93 -0.97 4.22 -13.72
N ARG A 94 0.19 3.55 -13.68
CA ARG A 94 0.87 3.19 -12.43
C ARG A 94 1.66 4.41 -11.93
N CYS A 95 1.66 4.63 -10.62
CA CYS A 95 2.26 5.82 -10.03
C CYS A 95 3.77 5.92 -10.35
N PRO A 96 4.25 6.99 -10.97
CA PRO A 96 5.67 7.15 -11.27
C PRO A 96 6.52 7.38 -10.02
N GLY A 97 5.90 7.78 -8.89
CA GLY A 97 6.56 7.98 -7.60
C GLY A 97 6.66 6.71 -6.73
N GLU A 98 6.27 5.55 -7.24
CA GLU A 98 6.23 4.32 -6.46
C GLU A 98 7.59 3.94 -5.87
N TRP A 99 8.66 3.99 -6.67
CA TRP A 99 10.02 3.66 -6.20
C TRP A 99 10.55 4.64 -5.15
N ILE A 100 10.21 5.93 -5.28
CA ILE A 100 10.57 6.94 -4.29
C ILE A 100 9.85 6.66 -2.98
N ALA A 101 8.55 6.35 -3.02
CA ALA A 101 7.77 5.99 -1.84
C ALA A 101 8.35 4.76 -1.12
N ILE A 102 8.67 3.70 -1.87
CA ILE A 102 9.30 2.49 -1.32
C ILE A 102 10.65 2.83 -0.65
N SER A 103 11.49 3.62 -1.31
CA SER A 103 12.80 4.02 -0.78
C SER A 103 12.66 4.84 0.50
N GLN A 104 11.72 5.77 0.55
CA GLN A 104 11.44 6.58 1.74
C GLN A 104 10.91 5.72 2.90
N MET A 105 9.98 4.79 2.63
CA MET A 105 9.47 3.86 3.63
C MET A 105 10.61 3.02 4.23
N LYS A 106 11.50 2.49 3.40
CA LYS A 106 12.66 1.72 3.85
C LYS A 106 13.60 2.56 4.72
N ALA A 107 13.93 3.77 4.27
CA ALA A 107 14.79 4.68 5.01
C ALA A 107 14.18 5.03 6.38
N PHE A 108 12.88 5.33 6.40
CA PHE A 108 12.16 5.64 7.63
C PHE A 108 12.09 4.45 8.59
N CYS A 109 11.81 3.24 8.08
CA CYS A 109 11.82 2.02 8.90
C CYS A 109 13.21 1.77 9.51
N ARG A 110 14.30 1.93 8.74
CA ARG A 110 15.66 1.81 9.27
C ARG A 110 15.93 2.83 10.37
N TYR A 111 15.57 4.08 10.14
CA TYR A 111 15.74 5.15 11.13
C TYR A 111 14.99 4.84 12.43
N LEU A 112 13.71 4.46 12.35
CA LEU A 112 12.91 4.10 13.52
C LEU A 112 13.48 2.92 14.31
N VAL A 113 14.06 1.93 13.61
CA VAL A 113 14.52 0.70 14.24
C VAL A 113 15.96 0.81 14.78
N ASN A 114 16.83 1.57 14.09
CA ASN A 114 18.25 1.58 14.36
C ASN A 114 18.74 2.84 15.09
N ASP A 115 18.15 4.00 14.79
CA ASP A 115 18.73 5.29 15.18
C ASP A 115 18.03 5.94 16.36
N ILE A 116 16.78 5.56 16.66
CA ILE A 116 16.02 6.15 17.76
C ILE A 116 15.38 5.11 18.67
N ASP A 117 15.21 5.50 19.93
CA ASP A 117 14.32 4.83 20.91
C ASP A 117 13.11 5.74 21.14
N TYR A 118 11.96 5.14 21.32
CA TYR A 118 10.72 5.86 21.61
C TYR A 118 9.71 4.93 22.29
N ASP A 119 8.78 5.55 23.02
CA ASP A 119 7.64 4.86 23.61
C ASP A 119 6.40 5.11 22.75
N VAL A 120 5.59 4.07 22.59
CA VAL A 120 4.28 4.15 21.92
C VAL A 120 3.23 4.09 23.03
N PRO A 121 2.56 5.22 23.37
CA PRO A 121 1.49 5.20 24.33
C PRO A 121 0.28 4.44 23.78
N ASP A 122 -0.63 4.05 24.67
CA ASP A 122 -1.92 3.54 24.27
C ASP A 122 -2.67 4.58 23.42
N GLN A 123 -3.11 4.20 22.23
CA GLN A 123 -3.68 5.10 21.25
C GLN A 123 -4.54 4.34 20.24
N ASP A 124 -5.54 5.01 19.70
CA ASP A 124 -6.36 4.48 18.63
C ASP A 124 -5.61 4.57 17.29
N LEU A 125 -5.39 3.42 16.68
CA LEU A 125 -4.74 3.28 15.37
C LEU A 125 -5.72 2.81 14.29
N GLU A 126 -7.03 2.82 14.56
CA GLU A 126 -8.02 2.51 13.54
C GLU A 126 -7.94 3.53 12.39
N LEU A 127 -8.01 3.01 11.18
CA LEU A 127 -8.02 3.82 9.97
C LEU A 127 -9.47 4.23 9.66
N ASP A 128 -9.70 5.50 9.40
CA ASP A 128 -10.96 5.95 8.84
C ASP A 128 -10.95 5.75 7.31
N PRO A 129 -11.74 4.81 6.77
CA PRO A 129 -11.80 4.60 5.32
C PRO A 129 -12.46 5.76 4.56
N GLY A 130 -13.11 6.68 5.27
CA GLY A 130 -13.71 7.89 4.69
C GLY A 130 -12.72 9.03 4.50
N GLU A 131 -11.56 8.98 5.16
CA GLU A 131 -10.50 9.99 5.01
C GLU A 131 -9.47 9.59 3.96
N LEU A 132 -9.04 10.57 3.17
CA LEU A 132 -7.97 10.40 2.17
C LEU A 132 -6.89 11.47 2.39
N PRO A 133 -5.63 11.06 2.59
CA PRO A 133 -5.13 9.68 2.70
C PRO A 133 -5.61 8.99 3.97
N SER A 134 -5.76 7.66 3.92
CA SER A 134 -6.18 6.86 5.08
C SER A 134 -5.12 6.91 6.16
N LEU A 135 -5.44 7.57 7.26
CA LEU A 135 -4.56 7.75 8.43
C LEU A 135 -5.34 7.39 9.70
N PRO A 136 -4.65 6.94 10.78
CA PRO A 136 -5.29 6.85 12.08
C PRO A 136 -5.84 8.21 12.51
N GLN A 137 -7.05 8.26 13.08
CA GLN A 137 -7.72 9.51 13.47
C GLN A 137 -6.84 10.39 14.38
N ASN A 138 -6.16 9.76 15.35
CA ASN A 138 -5.25 10.45 16.27
C ASN A 138 -3.82 10.55 15.72
N ARG A 139 -3.60 10.15 14.44
CA ARG A 139 -2.27 9.99 13.85
C ARG A 139 -1.45 8.94 14.62
N PHE A 140 -0.11 8.98 14.55
CA PHE A 140 0.76 8.09 15.31
C PHE A 140 1.56 8.93 16.31
N ILE A 141 1.33 8.70 17.60
CA ILE A 141 1.97 9.45 18.68
C ILE A 141 3.17 8.65 19.19
N MET A 142 4.33 9.30 19.22
CA MET A 142 5.53 8.80 19.85
C MET A 142 5.89 9.71 21.03
N ARG A 143 6.32 9.11 22.15
CA ARG A 143 6.80 9.83 23.34
C ARG A 143 8.23 9.46 23.64
N ASN A 144 8.91 10.31 24.44
CA ASN A 144 10.27 10.06 24.92
C ASN A 144 11.24 9.71 23.78
N VAL A 145 11.09 10.36 22.65
CA VAL A 145 11.93 10.13 21.46
C VAL A 145 13.35 10.58 21.80
N ARG A 146 14.32 9.68 21.68
CA ARG A 146 15.73 9.95 21.91
C ARG A 146 16.58 9.25 20.87
N ARG A 147 17.70 9.87 20.53
CA ARG A 147 18.67 9.22 19.65
C ARG A 147 19.32 8.06 20.38
N ARG A 148 19.46 6.93 19.71
CA ARG A 148 20.18 5.78 20.21
C ARG A 148 21.68 6.09 20.23
N GLN A 149 22.35 5.74 21.32
CA GLN A 149 23.79 5.86 21.45
C GLN A 149 24.52 4.67 20.85
#